data_c1f792f32a08e59a17f7107afc42dc6e
#
_entry.id   c1f792f32a08e59a17f7107afc42dc6e
#
_cell.length_a   1.000
_cell.length_b   1.000
_cell.length_c   1.000
_cell.angle_alpha   90.00
_cell.angle_beta   90.00
_cell.angle_gamma   90.00
#
_symmetry.space_group_name_H-M   'P 1'
#
loop_
_entity.id
_entity.type
_entity.pdbx_description
1 polymer ?
#
loop_
_entity_poly.entity_id
_entity_poly.type
_entity_poly.pdbx_seq_one_letter_code
_entity_poly.pdbx_strand_id
1 'polypeptide(L)'
;MHATLHHLLAVLALILLTHSSVRATDFVIAEQGQSPATILVDTADFTGVRLAARNLSADIGRVCGKTAPLTVTTNRQATPVHGCIVAGTLGHSPLIDRMVKQHGTDVSQLRNQWESYLIDVVDGNLVVIGADKRGTIYGIYELSQEMGVSPWYWWADVPVAHRDEIVYDHGRQLQPSPRVKYRGIFLNDEAPCLTSWVKNTWGTNYGGHQFYAKVFELLLRLKANFIWPAMWGWAFYADDPANSRTADDMGIIVGTSHHEPMCRSQKEWHGHSDNPNVEAQDSKSRISAGGKWDYTTNQAALDAFWAGGVRRNRNTEDVVTVGMRGDGDMAMSDNTNVKLMEKIIRNQRKIIAKERGCKASDVPQLWALYKEVMDYYDEGMRVPDDITLLLCDDNWGNVRRVPTPQERQRKGGWGLYYHVDYVGAPRNSKWLNVTPTQNMWEQLSLAAENGIDRLWVLNVGDLKPME
;
A
#
# COMPACT_ATOMS: atom_id res chain seq x y z
N MET A 1 32.84 -49.65 -38.21
CA MET A 1 33.45 -49.05 -37.01
C MET A 1 33.58 -47.54 -37.04
N HIS A 2 33.73 -46.88 -38.16
CA HIS A 2 33.84 -45.38 -38.20
C HIS A 2 32.52 -44.63 -38.04
N ALA A 3 31.38 -45.19 -38.46
CA ALA A 3 30.07 -44.50 -38.34
C ALA A 3 29.52 -44.44 -36.90
N THR A 4 29.81 -45.45 -36.09
CA THR A 4 29.38 -45.51 -34.67
C THR A 4 30.15 -44.52 -33.78
N LEU A 5 31.42 -44.24 -34.10
CA LEU A 5 32.25 -43.29 -33.34
C LEU A 5 31.81 -41.85 -33.55
N HIS A 6 31.36 -41.50 -34.78
CA HIS A 6 30.86 -40.14 -35.07
C HIS A 6 29.51 -39.87 -34.42
N HIS A 7 28.64 -40.89 -34.27
CA HIS A 7 27.36 -40.69 -33.54
C HIS A 7 27.56 -40.57 -32.02
N LEU A 8 28.54 -41.27 -31.44
CA LEU A 8 28.88 -41.14 -30.04
C LEU A 8 29.49 -39.76 -29.71
N LEU A 9 30.36 -39.22 -30.59
CA LEU A 9 30.94 -37.92 -30.44
C LEU A 9 29.91 -36.78 -30.63
N ALA A 10 28.92 -36.96 -31.52
CA ALA A 10 27.84 -36.00 -31.73
C ALA A 10 26.88 -35.99 -30.55
N VAL A 11 26.57 -37.14 -29.94
CA VAL A 11 25.72 -37.22 -28.73
C VAL A 11 26.46 -36.66 -27.51
N LEU A 12 27.77 -36.90 -27.36
CA LEU A 12 28.58 -36.29 -26.29
C LEU A 12 28.68 -34.76 -26.45
N ALA A 13 28.81 -34.24 -27.67
CA ALA A 13 28.80 -32.80 -27.95
C ALA A 13 27.42 -32.17 -27.71
N LEU A 14 26.32 -32.89 -27.95
CA LEU A 14 24.96 -32.41 -27.65
C LEU A 14 24.67 -32.41 -26.15
N ILE A 15 25.22 -33.34 -25.37
CA ILE A 15 25.09 -33.38 -23.93
C ILE A 15 25.91 -32.27 -23.24
N LEU A 16 27.02 -31.86 -23.86
CA LEU A 16 27.84 -30.72 -23.37
C LEU A 16 27.25 -29.36 -23.69
N LEU A 17 26.27 -29.26 -24.59
CA LEU A 17 25.62 -28.01 -24.98
C LEU A 17 24.39 -27.65 -24.15
N THR A 18 23.98 -28.48 -23.19
CA THR A 18 22.82 -28.21 -22.31
C THR A 18 23.21 -27.64 -20.94
N HIS A 19 24.46 -27.41 -20.67
CA HIS A 19 24.85 -26.64 -19.51
C HIS A 19 24.70 -25.16 -19.89
N SER A 20 23.62 -24.54 -19.41
CA SER A 20 23.45 -23.10 -19.44
C SER A 20 24.73 -22.49 -18.85
N SER A 21 25.51 -21.82 -19.66
CA SER A 21 26.71 -21.11 -19.17
C SER A 21 26.23 -20.00 -18.23
N VAL A 22 26.34 -20.23 -16.92
CA VAL A 22 26.14 -19.19 -15.91
C VAL A 22 27.05 -18.03 -16.29
N ARG A 23 26.46 -16.87 -16.62
CA ARG A 23 27.21 -15.67 -16.92
C ARG A 23 27.79 -15.13 -15.61
N ALA A 24 28.86 -14.35 -15.68
CA ALA A 24 29.48 -13.74 -14.49
C ALA A 24 28.55 -12.83 -13.67
N THR A 25 27.35 -12.55 -14.17
CA THR A 25 26.30 -11.74 -13.52
C THR A 25 25.14 -12.56 -12.98
N ASP A 26 25.16 -13.91 -13.18
CA ASP A 26 24.07 -14.77 -12.71
C ASP A 26 24.29 -15.14 -11.24
N PHE A 27 23.17 -15.28 -10.50
CA PHE A 27 23.19 -15.66 -9.08
C PHE A 27 22.23 -16.82 -8.84
N VAL A 28 22.75 -17.93 -8.30
CA VAL A 28 21.92 -19.10 -7.96
C VAL A 28 21.25 -18.85 -6.60
N ILE A 29 19.94 -18.71 -6.60
CA ILE A 29 19.11 -18.56 -5.40
C ILE A 29 18.86 -19.92 -4.75
N ALA A 30 18.56 -20.93 -5.54
CA ALA A 30 18.37 -22.31 -5.07
C ALA A 30 18.75 -23.31 -6.16
N GLU A 31 19.23 -24.48 -5.75
CA GLU A 31 19.57 -25.61 -6.60
C GLU A 31 19.16 -26.90 -5.90
N GLN A 32 18.70 -27.91 -6.69
CA GLN A 32 18.23 -29.18 -6.16
C GLN A 32 19.29 -29.86 -5.30
N GLY A 33 18.87 -30.34 -4.14
CA GLY A 33 19.75 -31.05 -3.20
C GLY A 33 20.58 -30.14 -2.30
N GLN A 34 20.68 -28.83 -2.60
CA GLN A 34 21.41 -27.86 -1.82
C GLN A 34 20.51 -27.03 -0.87
N SER A 35 21.11 -26.26 0.02
CA SER A 35 20.41 -25.24 0.79
C SER A 35 20.28 -23.99 -0.06
N PRO A 36 19.09 -23.37 -0.16
CA PRO A 36 18.96 -22.08 -0.82
C PRO A 36 19.89 -21.02 -0.22
N ALA A 37 20.18 -19.99 -1.00
CA ALA A 37 20.99 -18.86 -0.58
C ALA A 37 20.44 -18.24 0.72
N THR A 38 21.33 -17.92 1.66
CA THR A 38 20.94 -17.28 2.92
C THR A 38 20.53 -15.83 2.66
N ILE A 39 19.37 -15.44 3.20
CA ILE A 39 18.91 -14.06 3.18
C ILE A 39 19.50 -13.33 4.37
N LEU A 40 20.13 -12.17 4.13
CA LEU A 40 20.75 -11.31 5.14
C LEU A 40 20.07 -9.95 5.18
N VAL A 41 19.61 -9.53 6.37
CA VAL A 41 19.08 -8.19 6.64
C VAL A 41 19.65 -7.64 7.95
N ASP A 42 19.72 -6.32 8.09
CA ASP A 42 20.20 -5.68 9.31
C ASP A 42 19.07 -5.44 10.30
N THR A 43 19.32 -5.62 11.60
CA THR A 43 18.34 -5.30 12.67
C THR A 43 18.01 -3.81 12.75
N ALA A 44 18.92 -2.93 12.33
CA ALA A 44 18.72 -1.49 12.32
C ALA A 44 17.75 -1.04 11.21
N ASP A 45 17.53 -1.89 10.19
CA ASP A 45 16.60 -1.57 9.12
C ASP A 45 15.13 -1.67 9.58
N PHE A 46 14.23 -1.13 8.78
CA PHE A 46 12.81 -1.07 9.09
C PHE A 46 12.16 -2.44 9.32
N THR A 47 11.16 -2.49 10.18
CA THR A 47 10.41 -3.72 10.47
C THR A 47 9.82 -4.33 9.20
N GLY A 48 9.25 -3.52 8.30
CA GLY A 48 8.69 -3.97 7.03
C GLY A 48 9.69 -4.68 6.12
N VAL A 49 10.95 -4.24 6.11
CA VAL A 49 12.03 -4.90 5.35
C VAL A 49 12.30 -6.31 5.89
N ARG A 50 12.35 -6.46 7.23
CA ARG A 50 12.54 -7.77 7.86
C ARG A 50 11.34 -8.71 7.65
N LEU A 51 10.13 -8.16 7.60
CA LEU A 51 8.92 -8.92 7.29
C LEU A 51 8.91 -9.38 5.83
N ALA A 52 9.26 -8.50 4.89
CA ALA A 52 9.39 -8.84 3.48
C ALA A 52 10.48 -9.92 3.25
N ALA A 53 11.61 -9.85 3.96
CA ALA A 53 12.65 -10.86 3.90
C ALA A 53 12.18 -12.24 4.41
N ARG A 54 11.33 -12.28 5.46
CA ARG A 54 10.67 -13.53 5.89
C ARG A 54 9.75 -14.10 4.82
N ASN A 55 9.00 -13.23 4.17
CA ASN A 55 8.11 -13.64 3.07
C ASN A 55 8.92 -14.19 1.90
N LEU A 56 10.03 -13.54 1.51
CA LEU A 56 10.94 -14.05 0.48
C LEU A 56 11.50 -15.45 0.84
N SER A 57 11.92 -15.64 2.10
CA SER A 57 12.37 -16.96 2.59
C SER A 57 11.29 -18.04 2.39
N ALA A 58 10.04 -17.72 2.75
CA ALA A 58 8.90 -18.60 2.55
C ALA A 58 8.56 -18.81 1.06
N ASP A 59 8.69 -17.77 0.24
CA ASP A 59 8.42 -17.81 -1.20
C ASP A 59 9.42 -18.72 -1.93
N ILE A 60 10.71 -18.62 -1.59
CA ILE A 60 11.73 -19.58 -2.08
C ILE A 60 11.31 -21.01 -1.73
N GLY A 61 10.84 -21.21 -0.49
CA GLY A 61 10.33 -22.53 -0.07
C GLY A 61 9.12 -23.02 -0.86
N ARG A 62 8.21 -22.12 -1.26
CA ARG A 62 7.07 -22.46 -2.13
C ARG A 62 7.51 -22.91 -3.51
N VAL A 63 8.57 -22.29 -4.05
CA VAL A 63 9.08 -22.60 -5.39
C VAL A 63 9.93 -23.87 -5.41
N CYS A 64 10.93 -24.01 -4.52
CA CYS A 64 11.88 -25.12 -4.57
C CYS A 64 11.69 -26.19 -3.49
N GLY A 65 10.65 -26.10 -2.67
CA GLY A 65 10.36 -27.06 -1.59
C GLY A 65 11.22 -26.88 -0.33
N LYS A 66 12.19 -25.96 -0.30
CA LYS A 66 13.07 -25.73 0.85
C LYS A 66 13.18 -24.23 1.18
N THR A 67 12.73 -23.87 2.36
CA THR A 67 12.78 -22.48 2.86
C THR A 67 14.22 -21.97 2.96
N ALA A 68 14.49 -20.78 2.45
CA ALA A 68 15.80 -20.15 2.54
C ALA A 68 16.13 -19.77 3.99
N PRO A 69 17.37 -19.99 4.46
CA PRO A 69 17.80 -19.49 5.76
C PRO A 69 17.70 -17.96 5.79
N LEU A 70 17.17 -17.40 6.91
CA LEU A 70 17.12 -15.96 7.13
C LEU A 70 17.95 -15.59 8.35
N THR A 71 18.91 -14.70 8.16
CA THR A 71 19.74 -14.12 9.23
C THR A 71 19.45 -12.63 9.37
N VAL A 72 18.99 -12.22 10.55
CA VAL A 72 18.85 -10.82 10.93
C VAL A 72 20.08 -10.46 11.77
N THR A 73 21.03 -9.72 11.17
CA THR A 73 22.32 -9.46 11.82
C THR A 73 22.29 -8.23 12.69
N THR A 74 22.89 -8.33 13.86
CA THR A 74 23.22 -7.19 14.76
C THR A 74 24.66 -6.73 14.59
N ASN A 75 25.48 -7.52 13.88
CA ASN A 75 26.89 -7.27 13.75
C ASN A 75 27.17 -6.20 12.68
N ARG A 76 27.44 -4.99 13.13
CA ARG A 76 27.81 -3.86 12.27
C ARG A 76 29.09 -4.07 11.46
N GLN A 77 29.88 -5.10 11.75
CA GLN A 77 31.10 -5.47 11.02
C GLN A 77 30.94 -6.73 10.17
N ALA A 78 29.76 -7.37 10.17
CA ALA A 78 29.54 -8.55 9.35
C ALA A 78 29.77 -8.21 7.86
N THR A 79 30.67 -8.97 7.24
CA THR A 79 30.80 -8.99 5.78
C THR A 79 29.98 -10.18 5.30
N PRO A 80 29.11 -10.00 4.30
CA PRO A 80 28.41 -11.15 3.71
C PRO A 80 29.42 -12.17 3.18
N VAL A 81 29.15 -13.42 3.45
CA VAL A 81 29.86 -14.52 2.77
C VAL A 81 29.29 -14.57 1.34
N HIS A 82 30.11 -14.86 0.34
CA HIS A 82 29.61 -15.05 -1.03
C HIS A 82 28.43 -16.03 -1.10
N GLY A 83 27.47 -15.78 -1.99
CA GLY A 83 26.29 -16.62 -2.18
C GLY A 83 25.11 -16.27 -1.26
N CYS A 84 25.04 -15.05 -0.72
CA CYS A 84 23.90 -14.56 0.05
C CYS A 84 22.99 -13.63 -0.78
N ILE A 85 21.71 -13.56 -0.40
CA ILE A 85 20.81 -12.51 -0.79
C ILE A 85 20.86 -11.44 0.32
N VAL A 86 21.29 -10.22 0.00
CA VAL A 86 21.44 -9.14 0.98
C VAL A 86 20.47 -8.03 0.66
N ALA A 87 19.56 -7.72 1.59
CA ALA A 87 18.57 -6.66 1.37
C ALA A 87 18.67 -5.57 2.45
N GLY A 88 18.48 -4.31 2.03
CA GLY A 88 18.41 -3.22 2.98
C GLY A 88 18.26 -1.83 2.37
N THR A 89 18.01 -0.87 3.26
CA THR A 89 17.67 0.51 2.94
C THR A 89 18.87 1.42 3.10
N LEU A 90 19.17 2.25 2.09
CA LEU A 90 20.24 3.25 2.15
C LEU A 90 20.08 4.17 3.36
N GLY A 91 21.16 4.34 4.14
CA GLY A 91 21.18 5.17 5.31
C GLY A 91 20.49 4.59 6.56
N HIS A 92 19.83 3.42 6.44
CA HIS A 92 19.20 2.70 7.55
C HIS A 92 19.79 1.32 7.80
N SER A 93 20.34 0.68 6.75
CA SER A 93 21.03 -0.59 6.85
C SER A 93 22.55 -0.40 6.84
N PRO A 94 23.24 -0.43 8.01
CA PRO A 94 24.70 -0.36 8.05
C PRO A 94 25.38 -1.45 7.21
N LEU A 95 24.74 -2.59 7.02
CA LEU A 95 25.23 -3.66 6.15
C LEU A 95 25.29 -3.21 4.68
N ILE A 96 24.19 -2.66 4.17
CA ILE A 96 24.10 -2.14 2.79
C ILE A 96 25.03 -0.95 2.59
N ASP A 97 25.06 0.02 3.53
CA ASP A 97 25.91 1.21 3.39
C ASP A 97 27.40 0.84 3.29
N ARG A 98 27.83 -0.18 4.02
CA ARG A 98 29.21 -0.69 3.91
C ARG A 98 29.45 -1.38 2.56
N MET A 99 28.54 -2.27 2.11
CA MET A 99 28.68 -2.94 0.82
C MET A 99 28.79 -1.94 -0.31
N VAL A 100 27.91 -0.96 -0.34
CA VAL A 100 27.92 0.13 -1.34
C VAL A 100 29.29 0.85 -1.33
N LYS A 101 29.80 1.19 -0.14
CA LYS A 101 31.10 1.87 -0.01
C LYS A 101 32.28 1.00 -0.41
N GLN A 102 32.31 -0.27 0.04
CA GLN A 102 33.44 -1.20 -0.19
C GLN A 102 33.58 -1.58 -1.66
N HIS A 103 32.44 -1.81 -2.34
CA HIS A 103 32.45 -2.27 -3.73
C HIS A 103 32.20 -1.15 -4.76
N GLY A 104 32.07 0.10 -4.30
CA GLY A 104 31.84 1.24 -5.20
C GLY A 104 30.55 1.14 -6.01
N THR A 105 29.51 0.48 -5.45
CA THR A 105 28.23 0.32 -6.13
C THR A 105 27.60 1.69 -6.41
N ASP A 106 27.28 1.97 -7.66
CA ASP A 106 26.63 3.23 -8.02
C ASP A 106 25.16 3.22 -7.57
N VAL A 107 24.84 4.01 -6.58
CA VAL A 107 23.48 4.23 -6.03
C VAL A 107 23.00 5.67 -6.25
N SER A 108 23.67 6.43 -7.13
CA SER A 108 23.35 7.84 -7.38
C SER A 108 21.89 8.06 -7.78
N GLN A 109 21.35 7.15 -8.57
CA GLN A 109 19.97 7.19 -9.06
C GLN A 109 18.90 6.84 -8.01
N LEU A 110 19.31 6.29 -6.85
CA LEU A 110 18.40 6.06 -5.71
C LEU A 110 18.30 7.28 -4.80
N ARG A 111 19.29 8.19 -4.84
CA ARG A 111 19.33 9.33 -3.92
C ARG A 111 18.21 10.32 -4.20
N ASN A 112 17.52 10.74 -3.14
CA ASN A 112 16.38 11.67 -3.21
C ASN A 112 15.19 11.13 -4.04
N GLN A 113 15.14 9.84 -4.26
CA GLN A 113 13.99 9.16 -4.87
C GLN A 113 13.13 8.51 -3.78
N TRP A 114 11.82 8.42 -4.01
CA TRP A 114 10.94 7.62 -3.17
C TRP A 114 10.67 6.27 -3.83
N GLU A 115 10.65 5.21 -3.03
CA GLU A 115 10.25 3.85 -3.45
C GLU A 115 11.03 3.28 -4.63
N SER A 116 12.19 3.88 -4.95
CA SER A 116 13.12 3.38 -5.94
C SER A 116 13.99 2.27 -5.34
N TYR A 117 14.38 1.29 -6.14
CA TYR A 117 15.27 0.22 -5.72
C TYR A 117 16.20 -0.25 -6.84
N LEU A 118 17.29 -0.87 -6.42
CA LEU A 118 18.29 -1.52 -7.25
C LEU A 118 18.39 -2.98 -6.85
N ILE A 119 18.40 -3.89 -7.82
CA ILE A 119 18.82 -5.27 -7.66
C ILE A 119 20.08 -5.47 -8.49
N ASP A 120 21.14 -6.03 -7.93
CA ASP A 120 22.42 -6.23 -8.60
C ASP A 120 23.17 -7.40 -7.98
N VAL A 121 24.13 -7.98 -8.73
CA VAL A 121 25.07 -8.95 -8.19
C VAL A 121 26.36 -8.23 -7.84
N VAL A 122 26.68 -8.15 -6.56
CA VAL A 122 27.84 -7.43 -6.03
C VAL A 122 28.69 -8.39 -5.20
N ASP A 123 29.93 -8.59 -5.61
CA ASP A 123 30.88 -9.48 -4.93
C ASP A 123 30.28 -10.86 -4.64
N GLY A 124 29.67 -11.48 -5.68
CA GLY A 124 29.06 -12.82 -5.58
C GLY A 124 27.81 -12.90 -4.67
N ASN A 125 27.20 -11.77 -4.32
CA ASN A 125 25.94 -11.70 -3.57
C ASN A 125 24.87 -11.02 -4.40
N LEU A 126 23.63 -11.50 -4.31
CA LEU A 126 22.47 -10.81 -4.87
C LEU A 126 22.02 -9.74 -3.88
N VAL A 127 22.11 -8.47 -4.30
CA VAL A 127 21.89 -7.34 -3.40
C VAL A 127 20.64 -6.57 -3.80
N VAL A 128 19.74 -6.34 -2.85
CA VAL A 128 18.54 -5.50 -3.00
C VAL A 128 18.72 -4.22 -2.18
N ILE A 129 18.83 -3.07 -2.84
CA ILE A 129 19.08 -1.77 -2.23
C ILE A 129 17.89 -0.86 -2.48
N GLY A 130 17.17 -0.46 -1.44
CA GLY A 130 16.08 0.52 -1.55
C GLY A 130 16.54 1.94 -1.20
N ALA A 131 15.95 2.93 -1.89
CA ALA A 131 16.10 4.34 -1.55
C ALA A 131 15.44 4.70 -0.21
N ASP A 132 14.37 3.99 0.11
CA ASP A 132 13.62 4.06 1.36
C ASP A 132 13.06 2.67 1.75
N LYS A 133 12.30 2.61 2.87
CA LYS A 133 11.74 1.35 3.36
C LYS A 133 10.91 0.61 2.31
N ARG A 134 10.08 1.32 1.54
CA ARG A 134 9.20 0.71 0.53
C ARG A 134 9.96 0.29 -0.71
N GLY A 135 10.95 1.08 -1.14
CA GLY A 135 11.84 0.66 -2.23
C GLY A 135 12.50 -0.69 -1.93
N THR A 136 13.02 -0.87 -0.71
CA THR A 136 13.61 -2.14 -0.29
C THR A 136 12.58 -3.28 -0.29
N ILE A 137 11.39 -3.05 0.26
CA ILE A 137 10.29 -4.03 0.31
C ILE A 137 9.87 -4.44 -1.11
N TYR A 138 9.75 -3.48 -2.02
CA TYR A 138 9.38 -3.75 -3.41
C TYR A 138 10.44 -4.55 -4.16
N GLY A 139 11.73 -4.23 -3.95
CA GLY A 139 12.82 -5.01 -4.54
C GLY A 139 12.85 -6.45 -4.02
N ILE A 140 12.54 -6.68 -2.74
CA ILE A 140 12.40 -8.02 -2.19
C ILE A 140 11.22 -8.78 -2.83
N TYR A 141 10.05 -8.13 -2.98
CA TYR A 141 8.90 -8.77 -3.62
C TYR A 141 9.04 -8.89 -5.15
N GLU A 142 9.91 -8.07 -5.78
CA GLU A 142 10.29 -8.29 -7.18
C GLU A 142 10.93 -9.66 -7.35
N LEU A 143 11.89 -10.03 -6.50
CA LEU A 143 12.49 -11.37 -6.54
C LEU A 143 11.45 -12.46 -6.35
N SER A 144 10.46 -12.28 -5.47
CA SER A 144 9.36 -13.23 -5.29
C SER A 144 8.55 -13.40 -6.58
N GLN A 145 8.24 -12.32 -7.26
CA GLN A 145 7.47 -12.32 -8.51
C GLN A 145 8.25 -12.95 -9.66
N GLU A 146 9.54 -12.64 -9.80
CA GLU A 146 10.42 -13.24 -10.81
C GLU A 146 10.57 -14.76 -10.64
N MET A 147 10.57 -15.24 -9.41
CA MET A 147 10.54 -16.66 -9.10
C MET A 147 9.18 -17.32 -9.42
N GLY A 148 8.16 -16.56 -9.76
CA GLY A 148 6.82 -17.06 -10.10
C GLY A 148 5.83 -17.09 -8.95
N VAL A 149 6.09 -16.40 -7.84
CA VAL A 149 5.12 -16.26 -6.75
C VAL A 149 4.23 -15.05 -7.04
N SER A 150 2.98 -15.32 -7.44
CA SER A 150 1.99 -14.27 -7.71
C SER A 150 1.69 -13.45 -6.44
N PRO A 151 1.49 -12.12 -6.54
CA PRO A 151 0.92 -11.32 -5.46
C PRO A 151 -0.38 -11.91 -4.89
N TRP A 152 -1.15 -12.59 -5.73
CA TRP A 152 -2.45 -13.19 -5.43
C TRP A 152 -2.38 -14.63 -4.89
N TYR A 153 -1.17 -15.18 -4.63
CA TYR A 153 -0.98 -16.57 -4.22
C TYR A 153 -1.85 -16.98 -3.03
N TRP A 154 -2.06 -16.05 -2.10
CA TRP A 154 -2.86 -16.32 -0.90
C TRP A 154 -4.33 -15.91 -1.06
N TRP A 155 -4.60 -14.80 -1.75
CA TRP A 155 -5.94 -14.26 -1.89
C TRP A 155 -6.79 -15.03 -2.91
N ALA A 156 -6.21 -15.40 -4.03
CA ALA A 156 -6.87 -16.08 -5.15
C ALA A 156 -6.37 -17.51 -5.36
N ASP A 157 -5.68 -18.08 -4.36
CA ASP A 157 -5.14 -19.44 -4.39
C ASP A 157 -4.31 -19.76 -5.65
N VAL A 158 -3.59 -18.76 -6.19
CA VAL A 158 -2.77 -18.90 -7.39
C VAL A 158 -1.65 -19.88 -7.11
N PRO A 159 -1.56 -21.02 -7.83
CA PRO A 159 -0.55 -22.03 -7.56
C PRO A 159 0.85 -21.52 -7.89
N VAL A 160 1.82 -21.94 -7.10
CA VAL A 160 3.25 -21.67 -7.34
C VAL A 160 3.86 -22.91 -8.02
N ALA A 161 4.43 -22.71 -9.21
CA ALA A 161 5.09 -23.81 -9.92
C ALA A 161 6.40 -24.20 -9.23
N HIS A 162 6.60 -25.51 -9.06
CA HIS A 162 7.88 -26.03 -8.53
C HIS A 162 9.02 -25.85 -9.54
N ARG A 163 10.20 -25.45 -9.04
CA ARG A 163 11.44 -25.40 -9.81
C ARG A 163 12.57 -26.03 -9.01
N ASP A 164 13.36 -26.88 -9.66
CA ASP A 164 14.54 -27.52 -9.06
C ASP A 164 15.71 -26.52 -8.95
N GLU A 165 15.72 -25.51 -9.81
CA GLU A 165 16.72 -24.45 -9.84
C GLU A 165 16.05 -23.09 -9.95
N ILE A 166 16.56 -22.12 -9.20
CA ILE A 166 16.16 -20.72 -9.25
C ILE A 166 17.43 -19.88 -9.46
N VAL A 167 17.51 -19.23 -10.61
CA VAL A 167 18.63 -18.36 -10.97
C VAL A 167 18.12 -16.95 -11.23
N TYR A 168 18.81 -15.97 -10.67
CA TYR A 168 18.67 -14.58 -11.04
C TYR A 168 19.67 -14.26 -12.16
N ASP A 169 19.22 -14.01 -13.37
CA ASP A 169 20.00 -13.81 -14.60
C ASP A 169 19.75 -12.48 -15.30
N HIS A 170 19.02 -11.57 -14.62
CA HIS A 170 18.62 -10.29 -15.19
C HIS A 170 19.71 -9.21 -15.11
N GLY A 171 20.83 -9.48 -14.41
CA GLY A 171 21.89 -8.50 -14.19
C GLY A 171 21.43 -7.33 -13.32
N ARG A 172 22.00 -6.16 -13.54
CA ARG A 172 21.66 -4.94 -12.78
C ARG A 172 20.31 -4.39 -13.20
N GLN A 173 19.36 -4.35 -12.28
CA GLN A 173 18.03 -3.78 -12.47
C GLN A 173 17.82 -2.57 -11.57
N LEU A 174 17.46 -1.43 -12.16
CA LEU A 174 17.09 -0.22 -11.44
C LEU A 174 15.62 0.10 -11.69
N GLN A 175 14.82 0.14 -10.63
CA GLN A 175 13.44 0.61 -10.67
C GLN A 175 13.38 2.05 -10.17
N PRO A 176 12.99 3.02 -11.03
CA PRO A 176 12.82 4.41 -10.61
C PRO A 176 11.58 4.60 -9.72
N SER A 177 11.45 5.80 -9.13
CA SER A 177 10.25 6.17 -8.39
C SER A 177 8.99 5.98 -9.23
N PRO A 178 7.91 5.44 -8.64
CA PRO A 178 6.63 5.35 -9.33
C PRO A 178 6.08 6.74 -9.68
N ARG A 179 5.39 6.86 -10.81
CA ARG A 179 4.79 8.12 -11.24
C ARG A 179 3.78 8.67 -10.25
N VAL A 180 2.91 7.82 -9.71
CA VAL A 180 1.91 8.20 -8.71
C VAL A 180 2.48 8.00 -7.32
N LYS A 181 2.47 9.04 -6.47
CA LYS A 181 3.14 8.99 -5.17
C LYS A 181 2.43 8.08 -4.17
N TYR A 182 1.12 8.20 -4.02
CA TYR A 182 0.29 7.34 -3.15
C TYR A 182 -0.62 6.48 -4.01
N ARG A 183 -0.51 5.18 -3.90
CA ARG A 183 -1.20 4.20 -4.74
C ARG A 183 -1.82 3.13 -3.86
N GLY A 184 -3.13 2.92 -3.99
CA GLY A 184 -3.75 1.90 -3.18
C GLY A 184 -5.22 1.72 -3.44
N ILE A 185 -5.89 1.07 -2.49
CA ILE A 185 -7.28 0.70 -2.60
C ILE A 185 -8.13 1.36 -1.53
N PHE A 186 -9.41 1.53 -1.82
CA PHE A 186 -10.46 1.66 -0.84
C PHE A 186 -11.14 0.31 -0.69
N LEU A 187 -10.94 -0.29 0.48
CA LEU A 187 -11.63 -1.50 0.86
C LEU A 187 -12.97 -1.08 1.46
N ASN A 188 -14.02 -1.13 0.65
CA ASN A 188 -15.34 -0.70 1.04
C ASN A 188 -16.15 -1.93 1.47
N ASP A 189 -16.37 -2.04 2.77
CA ASP A 189 -17.13 -3.17 3.32
C ASP A 189 -18.62 -3.01 3.02
N GLU A 190 -19.08 -3.75 2.07
CA GLU A 190 -20.47 -3.75 1.61
C GLU A 190 -21.24 -4.95 2.13
N ALA A 191 -20.99 -5.38 3.33
CA ALA A 191 -21.63 -6.56 3.93
C ALA A 191 -22.77 -7.19 3.11
N PRO A 192 -22.89 -8.53 3.09
CA PRO A 192 -22.26 -9.47 4.02
C PRO A 192 -20.98 -10.16 3.50
N CYS A 193 -20.52 -9.85 2.30
CA CYS A 193 -19.47 -10.65 1.66
C CYS A 193 -18.16 -10.67 2.45
N LEU A 194 -17.48 -9.54 2.57
CA LEU A 194 -16.19 -9.46 3.27
C LEU A 194 -16.36 -9.75 4.76
N THR A 195 -17.37 -9.18 5.41
CA THR A 195 -17.64 -9.39 6.83
C THR A 195 -17.83 -10.87 7.15
N SER A 196 -18.62 -11.60 6.35
CA SER A 196 -18.83 -13.04 6.54
C SER A 196 -17.54 -13.85 6.31
N TRP A 197 -16.76 -13.48 5.32
CA TRP A 197 -15.49 -14.15 5.03
C TRP A 197 -14.48 -13.93 6.16
N VAL A 198 -14.36 -12.68 6.67
CA VAL A 198 -13.50 -12.36 7.83
C VAL A 198 -13.92 -13.16 9.06
N LYS A 199 -15.23 -13.20 9.36
CA LYS A 199 -15.76 -13.99 10.47
C LYS A 199 -15.43 -15.47 10.37
N ASN A 200 -15.59 -16.05 9.18
CA ASN A 200 -15.31 -17.47 8.97
C ASN A 200 -13.80 -17.78 9.05
N THR A 201 -12.95 -16.84 8.69
CA THR A 201 -11.49 -17.03 8.64
C THR A 201 -10.81 -16.76 9.98
N TRP A 202 -11.25 -15.72 10.71
CA TRP A 202 -10.62 -15.27 11.97
C TRP A 202 -11.53 -15.32 13.19
N GLY A 203 -12.80 -15.68 13.03
CA GLY A 203 -13.76 -15.77 14.13
C GLY A 203 -14.29 -14.44 14.66
N THR A 204 -13.96 -13.32 13.99
CA THR A 204 -14.39 -11.96 14.35
C THR A 204 -15.25 -11.36 13.25
N ASN A 205 -16.14 -10.42 13.60
CA ASN A 205 -16.97 -9.71 12.62
C ASN A 205 -16.32 -8.43 12.09
N TYR A 206 -15.08 -8.13 12.47
CA TYR A 206 -14.37 -6.91 12.11
C TYR A 206 -12.96 -7.21 11.59
N GLY A 207 -12.41 -6.29 10.81
CA GLY A 207 -11.07 -6.39 10.28
C GLY A 207 -10.01 -6.04 11.33
N GLY A 208 -9.50 -7.06 12.02
CA GLY A 208 -8.36 -6.91 12.94
C GLY A 208 -7.02 -6.88 12.21
N HIS A 209 -5.94 -6.62 12.95
CA HIS A 209 -4.59 -6.48 12.40
C HIS A 209 -4.10 -7.73 11.66
N GLN A 210 -4.57 -8.92 12.00
CA GLN A 210 -4.21 -10.15 11.30
C GLN A 210 -4.80 -10.20 9.88
N PHE A 211 -6.06 -9.77 9.73
CA PHE A 211 -6.69 -9.59 8.43
C PHE A 211 -5.97 -8.51 7.62
N TYR A 212 -5.79 -7.32 8.21
CA TYR A 212 -5.15 -6.22 7.50
C TYR A 212 -3.68 -6.50 7.15
N ALA A 213 -2.94 -7.29 7.94
CA ALA A 213 -1.59 -7.71 7.57
C ALA A 213 -1.57 -8.47 6.23
N LYS A 214 -2.62 -9.25 5.93
CA LYS A 214 -2.76 -9.93 4.63
C LYS A 214 -3.12 -8.97 3.50
N VAL A 215 -3.97 -7.97 3.78
CA VAL A 215 -4.27 -6.89 2.82
C VAL A 215 -3.00 -6.07 2.54
N PHE A 216 -2.24 -5.71 3.57
CA PHE A 216 -1.02 -4.92 3.43
C PHE A 216 0.08 -5.68 2.67
N GLU A 217 0.23 -6.98 2.93
CA GLU A 217 1.13 -7.83 2.14
C GLU A 217 0.75 -7.83 0.65
N LEU A 218 -0.53 -7.99 0.31
CA LEU A 218 -1.01 -7.93 -1.07
C LEU A 218 -0.66 -6.58 -1.72
N LEU A 219 -0.97 -5.48 -1.05
CA LEU A 219 -0.69 -4.14 -1.56
C LEU A 219 0.81 -3.94 -1.84
N LEU A 220 1.67 -4.35 -0.91
CA LEU A 220 3.11 -4.22 -1.06
C LEU A 220 3.66 -5.10 -2.20
N ARG A 221 3.15 -6.32 -2.36
CA ARG A 221 3.49 -7.19 -3.49
C ARG A 221 3.05 -6.60 -4.84
N LEU A 222 1.95 -5.85 -4.86
CA LEU A 222 1.47 -5.08 -6.02
C LEU A 222 2.17 -3.71 -6.16
N LYS A 223 3.18 -3.41 -5.33
CA LYS A 223 3.90 -2.12 -5.28
C LYS A 223 2.98 -0.93 -4.99
N ALA A 224 1.90 -1.17 -4.27
CA ALA A 224 1.06 -0.14 -3.68
C ALA A 224 1.54 0.22 -2.26
N ASN A 225 1.14 1.40 -1.77
CA ASN A 225 1.61 1.92 -0.49
C ASN A 225 0.49 2.54 0.36
N PHE A 226 -0.75 2.55 -0.14
CA PHE A 226 -1.82 3.33 0.46
C PHE A 226 -3.11 2.52 0.62
N ILE A 227 -3.89 2.81 1.66
CA ILE A 227 -5.20 2.22 1.86
C ILE A 227 -6.18 3.22 2.49
N TRP A 228 -7.44 3.19 2.04
CA TRP A 228 -8.61 3.54 2.81
C TRP A 228 -9.20 2.22 3.33
N PRO A 229 -9.14 1.97 4.65
CA PRO A 229 -9.68 0.73 5.21
C PRO A 229 -11.21 0.74 5.24
N ALA A 230 -11.80 -0.43 5.39
CA ALA A 230 -13.22 -0.59 5.59
C ALA A 230 -13.68 0.09 6.89
N MET A 231 -14.59 1.06 6.78
CA MET A 231 -15.13 1.81 7.92
C MET A 231 -16.64 1.93 7.90
N TRP A 232 -17.30 1.49 6.83
CA TRP A 232 -18.74 1.62 6.71
C TRP A 232 -19.48 0.80 7.77
N GLY A 233 -19.12 -0.47 7.92
CA GLY A 233 -19.59 -1.36 8.99
C GLY A 233 -18.65 -1.42 10.18
N TRP A 234 -17.41 -0.99 10.03
CA TRP A 234 -16.29 -1.18 10.94
C TRP A 234 -15.66 0.13 11.39
N ALA A 235 -14.85 0.08 12.44
CA ALA A 235 -14.10 1.21 12.96
C ALA A 235 -12.61 0.85 13.05
N PHE A 236 -11.91 0.87 11.94
CA PHE A 236 -10.53 0.39 11.75
C PHE A 236 -9.59 0.65 12.93
N TYR A 237 -9.62 1.87 13.48
CA TYR A 237 -8.74 2.24 14.58
C TYR A 237 -9.28 1.87 15.96
N ALA A 238 -10.59 1.76 16.11
CA ALA A 238 -11.23 1.48 17.41
C ALA A 238 -11.45 -0.02 17.60
N ASP A 239 -11.77 -0.75 16.53
CA ASP A 239 -12.00 -2.19 16.58
C ASP A 239 -10.72 -2.95 16.94
N ASP A 240 -9.58 -2.53 16.38
CA ASP A 240 -8.28 -3.07 16.74
C ASP A 240 -7.20 -1.98 16.72
N PRO A 241 -6.74 -1.50 17.89
CA PRO A 241 -5.69 -0.50 17.99
C PRO A 241 -4.34 -0.92 17.34
N ALA A 242 -4.12 -2.21 17.10
CA ALA A 242 -2.92 -2.70 16.42
C ALA A 242 -2.95 -2.47 14.90
N ASN A 243 -4.12 -2.18 14.32
CA ASN A 243 -4.25 -1.98 12.86
C ASN A 243 -3.32 -0.89 12.31
N SER A 244 -3.32 0.30 12.92
CA SER A 244 -2.50 1.42 12.45
C SER A 244 -1.00 1.15 12.62
N ARG A 245 -0.61 0.51 13.74
CA ARG A 245 0.79 0.13 13.96
C ARG A 245 1.23 -0.95 12.96
N THR A 246 0.39 -1.94 12.69
CA THR A 246 0.70 -2.98 11.70
C THR A 246 0.89 -2.37 10.31
N ALA A 247 0.06 -1.40 9.92
CA ALA A 247 0.23 -0.67 8.67
C ALA A 247 1.59 0.03 8.60
N ASP A 248 1.94 0.80 9.63
CA ASP A 248 3.21 1.55 9.70
C ASP A 248 4.43 0.63 9.73
N ASP A 249 4.40 -0.42 10.57
CA ASP A 249 5.44 -1.44 10.66
C ASP A 249 5.69 -2.14 9.31
N MET A 250 4.63 -2.40 8.53
CA MET A 250 4.74 -3.02 7.21
C MET A 250 5.10 -2.02 6.10
N GLY A 251 4.87 -0.72 6.31
CA GLY A 251 5.17 0.33 5.33
C GLY A 251 3.95 0.81 4.54
N ILE A 252 2.73 0.56 5.01
CA ILE A 252 1.49 1.05 4.40
C ILE A 252 1.07 2.39 5.04
N ILE A 253 0.72 3.33 4.20
CA ILE A 253 0.19 4.64 4.57
C ILE A 253 -1.34 4.53 4.65
N VAL A 254 -1.92 4.94 5.77
CA VAL A 254 -3.36 4.87 5.97
C VAL A 254 -3.99 6.23 5.75
N GLY A 255 -5.06 6.29 4.98
CA GLY A 255 -5.98 7.40 4.95
C GLY A 255 -7.37 6.97 5.41
N THR A 256 -8.31 7.91 5.43
CA THR A 256 -9.72 7.63 5.66
C THR A 256 -10.56 8.20 4.52
N SER A 257 -11.68 7.58 4.23
CA SER A 257 -12.47 7.91 3.05
C SER A 257 -13.06 9.33 3.10
N HIS A 258 -13.68 9.73 2.03
CA HIS A 258 -14.22 11.07 1.79
C HIS A 258 -15.28 11.55 2.83
N HIS A 259 -15.93 10.63 3.54
CA HIS A 259 -16.91 10.95 4.58
C HIS A 259 -16.41 10.66 6.00
N GLU A 260 -15.16 10.23 6.15
CA GLU A 260 -14.50 9.82 7.39
C GLU A 260 -13.31 10.75 7.73
N PRO A 261 -13.53 12.06 7.98
CA PRO A 261 -12.43 13.00 8.14
C PRO A 261 -11.63 12.79 9.43
N MET A 262 -10.39 13.31 9.43
CA MET A 262 -9.55 13.46 10.62
C MET A 262 -9.20 12.14 11.31
N CYS A 263 -8.95 11.08 10.51
CA CYS A 263 -8.59 9.74 10.99
C CYS A 263 -9.64 9.14 11.94
N ARG A 264 -10.92 9.38 11.65
CA ARG A 264 -12.06 8.87 12.43
C ARG A 264 -13.07 8.21 11.52
N SER A 265 -13.74 7.18 12.05
CA SER A 265 -14.95 6.59 11.46
C SER A 265 -16.21 7.23 12.04
N GLN A 266 -17.25 7.45 11.24
CA GLN A 266 -18.57 7.81 11.74
C GLN A 266 -19.13 6.74 12.68
N LYS A 267 -18.74 5.47 12.51
CA LYS A 267 -19.10 4.40 13.45
C LYS A 267 -18.56 4.67 14.86
N GLU A 268 -17.34 5.19 14.98
CA GLU A 268 -16.81 5.62 16.28
C GLU A 268 -17.67 6.75 16.90
N TRP A 269 -18.15 7.69 16.07
CA TRP A 269 -19.01 8.77 16.52
C TRP A 269 -20.35 8.26 17.08
N HIS A 270 -20.93 7.28 16.43
CA HIS A 270 -22.18 6.65 16.86
C HIS A 270 -21.99 5.58 17.94
N GLY A 271 -20.78 5.40 18.44
CA GLY A 271 -20.48 4.43 19.49
C GLY A 271 -20.61 2.96 19.06
N HIS A 272 -20.52 2.68 17.74
CA HIS A 272 -20.57 1.34 17.21
C HIS A 272 -19.18 0.78 16.94
N SER A 273 -18.95 -0.41 17.44
CA SER A 273 -17.87 -1.29 17.00
C SER A 273 -18.42 -2.71 17.00
N ASP A 274 -18.15 -3.48 15.96
CA ASP A 274 -18.49 -4.90 15.91
C ASP A 274 -17.55 -5.77 16.76
N ASN A 275 -16.58 -5.15 17.43
CA ASN A 275 -15.74 -5.81 18.40
C ASN A 275 -16.55 -6.14 19.67
N PRO A 276 -16.82 -7.44 19.97
CA PRO A 276 -17.60 -7.83 21.15
C PRO A 276 -16.94 -7.40 22.47
N ASN A 277 -15.63 -7.17 22.48
CA ASN A 277 -14.93 -6.65 23.66
C ASN A 277 -15.19 -5.16 23.90
N VAL A 278 -15.54 -4.39 22.87
CA VAL A 278 -15.94 -2.98 22.98
C VAL A 278 -17.43 -2.88 23.30
N GLU A 279 -18.26 -3.79 22.79
CA GLU A 279 -19.67 -3.86 23.11
C GLU A 279 -19.92 -4.08 24.60
N ALA A 280 -19.06 -4.86 25.27
CA ALA A 280 -19.17 -5.12 26.69
C ALA A 280 -18.88 -3.90 27.57
N GLN A 281 -18.14 -2.91 27.02
CA GLN A 281 -17.70 -1.76 27.79
C GLN A 281 -18.77 -0.68 27.95
N ASP A 282 -19.68 -0.52 26.99
CA ASP A 282 -20.70 0.52 27.14
C ASP A 282 -21.90 0.43 26.19
N SER A 283 -22.88 -0.39 26.48
CA SER A 283 -24.18 -0.36 25.81
C SER A 283 -24.96 0.95 26.05
N LYS A 284 -24.50 1.80 26.97
CA LYS A 284 -25.11 3.10 27.27
C LYS A 284 -24.41 4.26 26.57
N SER A 285 -23.15 4.13 26.18
CA SER A 285 -22.43 5.14 25.40
C SER A 285 -22.68 5.05 23.88
N ARG A 286 -23.47 4.08 23.45
CA ARG A 286 -24.02 4.00 22.09
C ARG A 286 -24.95 5.16 21.71
N ILE A 287 -25.36 5.95 22.66
CA ILE A 287 -25.90 7.27 22.38
C ILE A 287 -24.71 8.08 21.93
N SER A 288 -24.65 8.38 20.62
CA SER A 288 -23.69 9.28 20.00
C SER A 288 -22.97 10.10 21.06
N ALA A 289 -21.80 9.66 21.49
CA ALA A 289 -21.05 10.33 22.56
C ALA A 289 -20.84 11.82 22.27
N GLY A 290 -21.08 12.19 21.01
CA GLY A 290 -20.96 13.55 20.49
C GLY A 290 -22.25 14.27 20.11
N GLY A 291 -23.42 13.63 20.08
CA GLY A 291 -24.67 14.25 19.60
C GLY A 291 -24.78 14.29 18.06
N LYS A 292 -25.37 15.33 17.49
CA LYS A 292 -25.58 15.40 16.03
C LYS A 292 -24.25 15.53 15.28
N TRP A 293 -24.15 14.88 14.13
CA TRP A 293 -23.07 15.06 13.14
C TRP A 293 -23.36 16.32 12.33
N ASP A 294 -23.29 17.47 12.99
CA ASP A 294 -23.61 18.79 12.42
C ASP A 294 -22.68 19.85 13.03
N TYR A 295 -21.83 20.40 12.20
CA TYR A 295 -20.81 21.36 12.65
C TYR A 295 -21.38 22.73 13.03
N THR A 296 -22.60 23.04 12.59
CA THR A 296 -23.26 24.33 12.95
C THR A 296 -23.74 24.33 14.39
N THR A 297 -24.18 23.18 14.87
CA THR A 297 -24.79 23.03 16.19
C THR A 297 -23.89 22.31 17.20
N ASN A 298 -22.88 21.56 16.72
CA ASN A 298 -22.07 20.67 17.56
C ASN A 298 -20.57 20.77 17.33
N GLN A 299 -20.07 21.94 16.99
CA GLN A 299 -18.68 22.18 16.64
C GLN A 299 -17.69 21.64 17.70
N ALA A 300 -17.91 21.95 18.99
CA ALA A 300 -16.95 21.63 20.05
C ALA A 300 -16.74 20.10 20.21
N ALA A 301 -17.82 19.31 20.13
CA ALA A 301 -17.73 17.87 20.23
C ALA A 301 -17.03 17.26 18.99
N LEU A 302 -17.34 17.75 17.79
CA LEU A 302 -16.67 17.33 16.56
C LEU A 302 -15.18 17.67 16.56
N ASP A 303 -14.81 18.89 16.97
CA ASP A 303 -13.40 19.30 17.11
C ASP A 303 -12.65 18.40 18.11
N ALA A 304 -13.26 18.04 19.24
CA ALA A 304 -12.68 17.15 20.23
C ALA A 304 -12.53 15.71 19.70
N PHE A 305 -13.53 15.22 18.99
CA PHE A 305 -13.53 13.91 18.35
C PHE A 305 -12.41 13.80 17.31
N TRP A 306 -12.31 14.77 16.43
CA TRP A 306 -11.27 14.84 15.40
C TRP A 306 -9.86 15.00 15.98
N ALA A 307 -9.70 15.80 17.04
CA ALA A 307 -8.43 15.92 17.74
C ALA A 307 -7.95 14.55 18.27
N GLY A 308 -8.86 13.75 18.81
CA GLY A 308 -8.53 12.38 19.25
C GLY A 308 -8.03 11.48 18.13
N GLY A 309 -8.61 11.55 16.93
CA GLY A 309 -8.17 10.78 15.76
C GLY A 309 -6.76 11.15 15.31
N VAL A 310 -6.51 12.44 15.11
CA VAL A 310 -5.20 12.94 14.70
C VAL A 310 -4.11 12.66 15.74
N ARG A 311 -4.42 12.78 17.02
CA ARG A 311 -3.50 12.49 18.13
C ARG A 311 -3.11 11.02 18.16
N ARG A 312 -4.07 10.12 17.96
CA ARG A 312 -3.88 8.67 17.92
C ARG A 312 -2.82 8.27 16.89
N ASN A 313 -2.83 8.90 15.72
CA ASN A 313 -1.98 8.59 14.59
C ASN A 313 -0.69 9.45 14.50
N ARG A 314 -0.34 10.20 15.55
CA ARG A 314 0.79 11.15 15.50
C ARG A 314 2.15 10.53 15.18
N ASN A 315 2.31 9.23 15.39
CA ASN A 315 3.57 8.51 15.21
C ASN A 315 3.52 7.50 14.03
N THR A 316 2.49 7.56 13.21
CA THR A 316 2.34 6.68 12.02
C THR A 316 2.28 7.50 10.75
N GLU A 317 2.65 6.91 9.62
CA GLU A 317 2.49 7.55 8.32
C GLU A 317 1.01 7.52 7.91
N ASP A 318 0.46 8.67 7.62
CA ASP A 318 -0.92 8.81 7.17
C ASP A 318 -1.12 9.96 6.18
N VAL A 319 -2.27 9.97 5.51
CA VAL A 319 -2.79 11.11 4.75
C VAL A 319 -4.13 11.50 5.38
N VAL A 320 -4.19 12.68 5.98
CA VAL A 320 -5.38 13.12 6.71
C VAL A 320 -6.43 13.65 5.75
N THR A 321 -7.61 13.02 5.74
CA THR A 321 -8.78 13.54 5.02
C THR A 321 -9.35 14.74 5.77
N VAL A 322 -9.53 15.86 5.06
CA VAL A 322 -10.16 17.09 5.57
C VAL A 322 -11.48 17.36 4.85
N GLY A 323 -12.27 18.27 5.40
CA GLY A 323 -13.64 18.51 4.97
C GLY A 323 -14.63 17.71 5.81
N MET A 324 -15.87 17.69 5.36
CA MET A 324 -16.96 16.97 6.02
C MET A 324 -18.07 16.70 5.03
N ARG A 325 -18.72 15.55 5.12
CA ARG A 325 -20.04 15.29 4.54
C ARG A 325 -21.05 15.10 5.66
N GLY A 326 -22.31 15.00 5.32
CA GLY A 326 -23.38 14.69 6.28
C GLY A 326 -23.23 13.28 6.86
N ASP A 327 -24.06 13.00 7.83
CA ASP A 327 -24.13 11.69 8.46
C ASP A 327 -24.56 10.61 7.46
N GLY A 328 -23.94 9.42 7.53
CA GLY A 328 -24.25 8.32 6.61
C GLY A 328 -23.87 8.58 5.17
N ASP A 329 -22.78 9.33 4.91
CA ASP A 329 -22.30 9.67 3.56
C ASP A 329 -23.31 10.49 2.73
N MET A 330 -24.17 11.25 3.39
CA MET A 330 -25.13 12.15 2.75
C MET A 330 -24.54 13.55 2.54
N ALA A 331 -25.18 14.39 1.74
CA ALA A 331 -24.86 15.82 1.69
C ALA A 331 -25.14 16.48 3.05
N MET A 332 -24.31 17.48 3.43
CA MET A 332 -24.52 18.22 4.70
C MET A 332 -25.80 19.06 4.69
N SER A 333 -26.24 19.51 3.52
CA SER A 333 -27.41 20.36 3.29
C SER A 333 -27.85 20.28 1.84
N ASP A 334 -29.05 20.75 1.54
CA ASP A 334 -29.62 20.78 0.19
C ASP A 334 -28.84 21.70 -0.77
N ASN A 335 -28.12 22.69 -0.23
CA ASN A 335 -27.31 23.64 -0.99
C ASN A 335 -25.88 23.66 -0.48
N THR A 336 -24.95 24.09 -1.33
CA THR A 336 -23.55 24.31 -0.94
C THR A 336 -23.46 25.40 0.14
N ASN A 337 -22.68 25.12 1.19
CA ASN A 337 -22.37 26.10 2.22
C ASN A 337 -20.85 26.32 2.28
N VAL A 338 -20.33 27.04 1.28
CA VAL A 338 -18.90 27.30 1.11
C VAL A 338 -18.26 27.86 2.37
N LYS A 339 -18.90 28.88 3.01
CA LYS A 339 -18.34 29.51 4.23
C LYS A 339 -18.22 28.50 5.40
N LEU A 340 -19.19 27.63 5.54
CA LEU A 340 -19.15 26.57 6.57
C LEU A 340 -18.03 25.58 6.29
N MET A 341 -17.93 25.08 5.06
CA MET A 341 -16.87 24.13 4.69
C MET A 341 -15.47 24.72 4.85
N GLU A 342 -15.27 25.98 4.45
CA GLU A 342 -14.01 26.67 4.69
C GLU A 342 -13.70 26.84 6.19
N LYS A 343 -14.70 27.12 7.02
CA LYS A 343 -14.55 27.17 8.48
C LYS A 343 -14.13 25.82 9.03
N ILE A 344 -14.78 24.74 8.60
CA ILE A 344 -14.47 23.36 8.98
C ILE A 344 -13.01 23.04 8.67
N ILE A 345 -12.58 23.20 7.42
CA ILE A 345 -11.20 22.89 7.00
C ILE A 345 -10.18 23.76 7.76
N ARG A 346 -10.44 25.04 7.95
CA ARG A 346 -9.56 25.89 8.77
C ARG A 346 -9.39 25.38 10.20
N ASN A 347 -10.46 24.93 10.82
CA ASN A 347 -10.39 24.39 12.20
C ASN A 347 -9.73 23.00 12.24
N GLN A 348 -10.03 22.14 11.30
CA GLN A 348 -9.35 20.84 11.14
C GLN A 348 -7.84 21.03 11.01
N ARG A 349 -7.38 21.98 10.21
CA ARG A 349 -5.94 22.29 10.07
C ARG A 349 -5.30 22.83 11.37
N LYS A 350 -6.04 23.60 12.18
CA LYS A 350 -5.56 24.01 13.52
C LYS A 350 -5.42 22.81 14.45
N ILE A 351 -6.37 21.88 14.38
CA ILE A 351 -6.31 20.61 15.13
C ILE A 351 -5.10 19.79 14.67
N ILE A 352 -4.90 19.61 13.37
CA ILE A 352 -3.75 18.90 12.82
C ILE A 352 -2.44 19.49 13.35
N ALA A 353 -2.26 20.81 13.20
CA ALA A 353 -1.05 21.48 13.67
C ALA A 353 -0.81 21.28 15.17
N LYS A 354 -1.85 21.42 15.99
CA LYS A 354 -1.78 21.25 17.44
C LYS A 354 -1.42 19.82 17.84
N GLU A 355 -2.13 18.84 17.32
CA GLU A 355 -1.98 17.43 17.75
C GLU A 355 -0.72 16.78 17.19
N ARG A 356 -0.21 17.26 16.03
CA ARG A 356 1.06 16.78 15.43
C ARG A 356 2.29 17.57 15.93
N GLY A 357 2.09 18.74 16.52
CA GLY A 357 3.19 19.61 17.00
C GLY A 357 4.03 20.21 15.86
N CYS A 358 3.47 20.38 14.66
CA CYS A 358 4.16 20.92 13.49
C CYS A 358 3.21 21.81 12.67
N LYS A 359 3.69 22.39 11.57
CA LYS A 359 2.79 23.12 10.67
C LYS A 359 1.81 22.15 9.98
N ALA A 360 0.56 22.55 9.82
CA ALA A 360 -0.42 21.72 9.10
C ALA A 360 0.04 21.37 7.67
N SER A 361 0.83 22.25 7.04
CA SER A 361 1.42 22.02 5.71
C SER A 361 2.45 20.90 5.66
N ASP A 362 2.99 20.49 6.80
CA ASP A 362 4.01 19.43 6.88
C ASP A 362 3.37 18.05 7.02
N VAL A 363 2.06 18.00 7.22
CA VAL A 363 1.25 16.78 7.30
C VAL A 363 0.51 16.58 5.99
N PRO A 364 0.66 15.43 5.30
CA PRO A 364 -0.11 15.15 4.10
C PRO A 364 -1.62 15.20 4.35
N GLN A 365 -2.34 15.94 3.54
CA GLN A 365 -3.78 16.12 3.65
C GLN A 365 -4.44 15.96 2.29
N LEU A 366 -5.68 15.48 2.29
CA LEU A 366 -6.50 15.44 1.08
C LEU A 366 -7.91 15.97 1.35
N TRP A 367 -8.52 16.57 0.33
CA TRP A 367 -9.92 16.92 0.29
C TRP A 367 -10.56 16.28 -0.94
N ALA A 368 -11.53 15.38 -0.70
CA ALA A 368 -12.19 14.63 -1.75
C ALA A 368 -13.34 15.41 -2.36
N LEU A 369 -13.28 15.64 -3.66
CA LEU A 369 -14.30 16.34 -4.44
C LEU A 369 -15.32 15.30 -4.98
N TYR A 370 -15.98 14.60 -4.05
CA TYR A 370 -16.91 13.51 -4.37
C TYR A 370 -18.35 14.00 -4.33
N LYS A 371 -19.15 13.59 -5.32
CA LYS A 371 -20.55 13.96 -5.49
C LYS A 371 -20.75 15.49 -5.39
N GLU A 372 -21.61 15.96 -4.50
CA GLU A 372 -21.90 17.38 -4.27
C GLU A 372 -20.71 18.21 -3.81
N VAL A 373 -19.65 17.59 -3.28
CA VAL A 373 -18.46 18.33 -2.86
C VAL A 373 -17.71 18.93 -4.05
N MET A 374 -17.88 18.39 -5.25
CA MET A 374 -17.37 19.00 -6.48
C MET A 374 -18.02 20.36 -6.72
N ASP A 375 -19.32 20.51 -6.42
CA ASP A 375 -20.05 21.75 -6.63
C ASP A 375 -19.47 22.89 -5.77
N TYR A 376 -19.02 22.61 -4.53
CA TYR A 376 -18.30 23.60 -3.71
C TYR A 376 -17.07 24.16 -4.43
N TYR A 377 -16.30 23.28 -5.07
CA TYR A 377 -15.11 23.69 -5.81
C TYR A 377 -15.48 24.50 -7.08
N ASP A 378 -16.51 24.07 -7.80
CA ASP A 378 -16.98 24.72 -9.03
C ASP A 378 -17.64 26.08 -8.72
N GLU A 379 -18.28 26.24 -7.58
CA GLU A 379 -18.78 27.53 -7.06
C GLU A 379 -17.68 28.46 -6.51
N GLY A 380 -16.41 28.08 -6.65
CA GLY A 380 -15.27 28.91 -6.33
C GLY A 380 -14.65 28.70 -4.96
N MET A 381 -15.09 27.72 -4.17
CA MET A 381 -14.40 27.37 -2.93
C MET A 381 -12.96 26.98 -3.20
N ARG A 382 -12.04 27.50 -2.38
CA ARG A 382 -10.62 27.11 -2.47
C ARG A 382 -10.08 26.74 -1.09
N VAL A 383 -9.18 25.74 -1.09
CA VAL A 383 -8.46 25.29 0.11
C VAL A 383 -6.98 25.61 -0.04
N PRO A 384 -6.20 25.65 1.06
CA PRO A 384 -4.76 25.86 1.01
C PRO A 384 -4.06 24.99 -0.03
N ASP A 385 -3.04 25.55 -0.65
CA ASP A 385 -2.35 24.96 -1.82
C ASP A 385 -1.62 23.64 -1.52
N ASP A 386 -1.30 23.39 -0.26
CA ASP A 386 -0.64 22.18 0.23
C ASP A 386 -1.58 20.97 0.39
N ILE A 387 -2.91 21.16 0.35
CA ILE A 387 -3.89 20.08 0.41
C ILE A 387 -4.00 19.41 -0.97
N THR A 388 -3.88 18.09 -1.04
CA THR A 388 -4.18 17.33 -2.25
C THR A 388 -5.68 17.42 -2.57
N LEU A 389 -6.03 17.78 -3.78
CA LEU A 389 -7.41 17.70 -4.26
C LEU A 389 -7.64 16.34 -4.94
N LEU A 390 -8.61 15.59 -4.44
CA LEU A 390 -8.93 14.28 -4.93
C LEU A 390 -10.17 14.34 -5.83
N LEU A 391 -9.95 14.26 -7.13
CA LEU A 391 -11.02 14.14 -8.11
C LEU A 391 -11.64 12.75 -8.05
N CYS A 392 -12.87 12.65 -8.48
CA CYS A 392 -13.61 11.39 -8.49
C CYS A 392 -14.17 11.11 -9.88
N ASP A 393 -14.36 9.82 -10.19
CA ASP A 393 -15.14 9.40 -11.35
C ASP A 393 -16.63 9.63 -11.12
N ASP A 394 -17.44 9.21 -12.10
CA ASP A 394 -18.90 9.29 -12.05
C ASP A 394 -19.58 8.05 -11.45
N ASN A 395 -18.83 7.23 -10.69
CA ASN A 395 -19.22 5.90 -10.17
C ASN A 395 -19.40 4.82 -11.26
N TRP A 396 -19.06 5.13 -12.51
CA TRP A 396 -19.12 4.23 -13.66
C TRP A 396 -17.76 4.04 -14.33
N GLY A 397 -16.71 4.56 -13.70
CA GLY A 397 -15.35 4.49 -14.20
C GLY A 397 -15.03 5.57 -15.25
N ASN A 398 -15.77 6.68 -15.31
CA ASN A 398 -15.45 7.80 -16.19
C ASN A 398 -14.94 8.99 -15.37
N VAL A 399 -13.75 9.47 -15.67
CA VAL A 399 -13.16 10.66 -15.05
C VAL A 399 -13.95 11.89 -15.47
N ARG A 400 -14.61 12.53 -14.50
CA ARG A 400 -15.53 13.66 -14.76
C ARG A 400 -14.79 14.95 -15.12
N ARG A 401 -13.54 15.12 -14.65
CA ARG A 401 -12.78 16.33 -14.80
C ARG A 401 -11.29 16.04 -14.70
N VAL A 402 -10.49 16.85 -15.38
CA VAL A 402 -9.04 16.93 -15.20
C VAL A 402 -8.64 18.36 -14.82
N PRO A 403 -7.56 18.58 -14.08
CA PRO A 403 -7.10 19.91 -13.72
C PRO A 403 -6.61 20.68 -14.96
N THR A 404 -6.91 21.97 -15.00
CA THR A 404 -6.36 22.89 -16.01
C THR A 404 -4.85 23.05 -15.83
N PRO A 405 -4.10 23.55 -16.84
CA PRO A 405 -2.66 23.79 -16.71
C PRO A 405 -2.29 24.66 -15.51
N GLN A 406 -3.11 25.64 -15.13
CA GLN A 406 -2.90 26.49 -13.97
C GLN A 406 -3.13 25.72 -12.67
N GLU A 407 -4.18 24.92 -12.59
CA GLU A 407 -4.52 24.12 -11.43
C GLU A 407 -3.46 23.04 -11.16
N ARG A 408 -2.77 22.54 -12.19
CA ARG A 408 -1.68 21.53 -12.04
C ARG A 408 -0.47 22.04 -11.23
N GLN A 409 -0.31 23.38 -11.09
CA GLN A 409 0.82 23.97 -10.35
C GLN A 409 0.65 23.90 -8.84
N ARG A 410 -0.47 23.38 -8.36
CA ARG A 410 -0.81 23.23 -6.96
C ARG A 410 0.22 22.33 -6.24
N LYS A 411 0.77 22.78 -5.08
CA LYS A 411 1.79 22.03 -4.30
C LYS A 411 1.29 20.67 -3.78
N GLY A 412 0.05 20.66 -3.28
CA GLY A 412 -0.60 19.43 -2.80
C GLY A 412 -0.86 18.44 -3.93
N GLY A 413 -0.88 18.90 -5.18
CA GLY A 413 -1.15 18.08 -6.35
C GLY A 413 -2.60 17.61 -6.43
N TRP A 414 -2.83 16.67 -7.34
CA TRP A 414 -4.13 16.12 -7.67
C TRP A 414 -4.12 14.61 -7.50
N GLY A 415 -5.21 14.09 -6.99
CA GLY A 415 -5.45 12.65 -6.86
C GLY A 415 -6.71 12.21 -7.59
N LEU A 416 -6.91 10.90 -7.67
CA LEU A 416 -8.07 10.25 -8.25
C LEU A 416 -8.64 9.20 -7.30
N TYR A 417 -9.95 9.30 -7.04
CA TYR A 417 -10.77 8.25 -6.48
C TYR A 417 -11.56 7.61 -7.63
N TYR A 418 -11.31 6.34 -7.89
CA TYR A 418 -11.81 5.63 -9.06
C TYR A 418 -12.53 4.34 -8.65
N HIS A 419 -13.72 4.12 -9.18
CA HIS A 419 -14.51 2.94 -8.88
C HIS A 419 -14.27 1.82 -9.90
N VAL A 420 -13.68 0.72 -9.46
CA VAL A 420 -13.72 -0.57 -10.16
C VAL A 420 -14.87 -1.42 -9.67
N ASP A 421 -15.38 -1.13 -8.48
CA ASP A 421 -16.66 -1.57 -7.95
C ASP A 421 -17.44 -0.40 -7.35
N TYR A 422 -18.76 -0.41 -7.51
CA TYR A 422 -19.67 0.57 -6.92
C TYR A 422 -20.98 -0.09 -6.54
N VAL A 423 -21.39 0.13 -5.30
CA VAL A 423 -22.69 -0.30 -4.76
C VAL A 423 -23.53 0.93 -4.46
N GLY A 424 -24.69 0.99 -5.06
CA GLY A 424 -25.62 2.11 -4.89
C GLY A 424 -26.46 2.34 -6.17
N ALA A 425 -27.54 3.09 -6.02
CA ALA A 425 -28.40 3.39 -7.15
C ALA A 425 -27.66 4.21 -8.23
N PRO A 426 -27.88 3.94 -9.51
CA PRO A 426 -28.76 2.92 -10.08
C PRO A 426 -28.12 1.53 -10.25
N ARG A 427 -26.87 1.33 -9.84
CA ARG A 427 -26.18 0.03 -9.92
C ARG A 427 -26.52 -0.82 -8.70
N ASN A 428 -26.89 -2.06 -8.94
CA ASN A 428 -27.24 -3.03 -7.89
C ASN A 428 -26.44 -4.33 -7.98
N SER A 429 -25.55 -4.45 -8.96
CA SER A 429 -24.71 -5.64 -9.11
C SER A 429 -23.47 -5.52 -8.25
N LYS A 430 -23.24 -6.53 -7.42
CA LYS A 430 -22.00 -6.71 -6.65
C LYS A 430 -21.12 -7.83 -7.20
N TRP A 431 -21.46 -8.31 -8.41
CA TRP A 431 -20.83 -9.48 -8.99
C TRP A 431 -19.65 -9.08 -9.84
N LEU A 432 -18.45 -9.41 -9.39
CA LEU A 432 -17.17 -9.22 -10.08
C LEU A 432 -16.89 -7.74 -10.46
N ASN A 433 -15.72 -7.52 -11.02
CA ASN A 433 -15.37 -6.25 -11.66
C ASN A 433 -16.29 -6.01 -12.87
N VAL A 434 -17.09 -4.97 -12.81
CA VAL A 434 -17.99 -4.55 -13.88
C VAL A 434 -17.41 -3.43 -14.73
N THR A 435 -16.17 -3.00 -14.45
CA THR A 435 -15.47 -1.96 -15.21
C THR A 435 -14.62 -2.60 -16.30
N PRO A 436 -14.91 -2.31 -17.60
CA PRO A 436 -14.13 -2.82 -18.71
C PRO A 436 -12.66 -2.36 -18.62
N THR A 437 -11.71 -3.27 -18.86
CA THR A 437 -10.27 -2.95 -18.79
C THR A 437 -9.86 -1.86 -19.77
N GLN A 438 -10.51 -1.78 -20.93
CA GLN A 438 -10.31 -0.74 -21.94
C GLN A 438 -10.67 0.66 -21.40
N ASN A 439 -11.79 0.76 -20.67
CA ASN A 439 -12.21 1.99 -20.03
C ASN A 439 -11.23 2.40 -18.93
N MET A 440 -10.80 1.44 -18.10
CA MET A 440 -9.75 1.70 -17.10
C MET A 440 -8.48 2.24 -17.74
N TRP A 441 -8.02 1.62 -18.83
CA TRP A 441 -6.84 2.08 -19.56
C TRP A 441 -7.00 3.53 -20.01
N GLU A 442 -8.07 3.85 -20.71
CA GLU A 442 -8.34 5.19 -21.23
C GLU A 442 -8.39 6.22 -20.09
N GLN A 443 -9.21 5.98 -19.08
CA GLN A 443 -9.49 6.94 -18.02
C GLN A 443 -8.30 7.16 -17.08
N LEU A 444 -7.57 6.11 -16.75
CA LEU A 444 -6.37 6.23 -15.92
C LEU A 444 -5.20 6.86 -16.70
N SER A 445 -5.08 6.58 -18.02
CA SER A 445 -4.12 7.26 -18.88
C SER A 445 -4.45 8.75 -18.98
N LEU A 446 -5.71 9.10 -19.20
CA LEU A 446 -6.19 10.49 -19.20
C LEU A 446 -5.81 11.21 -17.88
N ALA A 447 -6.07 10.58 -16.74
CA ALA A 447 -5.71 11.13 -15.45
C ALA A 447 -4.20 11.37 -15.32
N ALA A 448 -3.39 10.36 -15.66
CA ALA A 448 -1.94 10.44 -15.60
C ALA A 448 -1.36 11.55 -16.50
N GLU A 449 -1.81 11.65 -17.74
CA GLU A 449 -1.35 12.65 -18.71
C GLU A 449 -1.73 14.09 -18.29
N ASN A 450 -2.77 14.23 -17.48
CA ASN A 450 -3.24 15.51 -17.00
C ASN A 450 -2.71 15.88 -15.59
N GLY A 451 -1.67 15.20 -15.09
CA GLY A 451 -0.98 15.56 -13.84
C GLY A 451 -1.77 15.18 -12.59
N ILE A 452 -2.63 14.17 -12.67
CA ILE A 452 -3.27 13.54 -11.52
C ILE A 452 -2.35 12.41 -11.07
N ASP A 453 -1.33 12.74 -10.30
CA ASP A 453 -0.23 11.83 -9.95
C ASP A 453 0.12 11.81 -8.45
N ARG A 454 -0.64 12.56 -7.63
CA ARG A 454 -0.34 12.61 -6.20
C ARG A 454 -0.89 11.41 -5.45
N LEU A 455 -2.13 11.02 -5.69
CA LEU A 455 -2.77 9.91 -5.00
C LEU A 455 -3.82 9.25 -5.90
N TRP A 456 -3.72 7.92 -6.05
CA TRP A 456 -4.76 7.12 -6.66
C TRP A 456 -5.30 6.12 -5.65
N VAL A 457 -6.61 6.13 -5.45
CA VAL A 457 -7.31 5.16 -4.60
C VAL A 457 -8.42 4.51 -5.40
N LEU A 458 -8.32 3.19 -5.56
CA LEU A 458 -9.30 2.39 -6.30
C LEU A 458 -10.33 1.80 -5.33
N ASN A 459 -11.60 2.11 -5.51
CA ASN A 459 -12.65 1.41 -4.79
C ASN A 459 -12.79 0.00 -5.39
N VAL A 460 -12.43 -1.02 -4.61
CA VAL A 460 -12.46 -2.43 -5.01
C VAL A 460 -13.61 -3.21 -4.38
N GLY A 461 -14.54 -2.50 -3.70
CA GLY A 461 -15.61 -3.16 -2.97
C GLY A 461 -15.09 -4.04 -1.84
N ASP A 462 -15.54 -5.27 -1.80
CA ASP A 462 -15.31 -6.19 -0.69
C ASP A 462 -14.02 -7.01 -0.78
N LEU A 463 -13.22 -6.93 -1.79
CA LEU A 463 -12.02 -7.73 -2.05
C LEU A 463 -12.24 -9.27 -2.01
N LYS A 464 -13.01 -9.80 -1.06
CA LYS A 464 -13.41 -11.22 -0.98
C LYS A 464 -14.93 -11.34 -0.97
N PRO A 465 -15.48 -12.34 -1.68
CA PRO A 465 -14.81 -13.37 -2.51
C PRO A 465 -14.56 -12.97 -3.96
N MET A 466 -14.54 -11.70 -4.27
CA MET A 466 -14.46 -11.17 -5.64
C MET A 466 -13.10 -10.50 -5.92
N GLU A 467 -12.02 -11.18 -5.56
CA GLU A 467 -10.64 -10.78 -5.81
C GLU A 467 -10.25 -10.71 -7.30
#